data_5f2a716a26fbdcefa1f8805e7d759bdb
#
_entry.id   5f2a716a26fbdcefa1f8805e7d759bdb
#
_cell.length_a   1.000
_cell.length_b   1.000
_cell.length_c   1.000
_cell.angle_alpha   90.00
_cell.angle_beta   90.00
_cell.angle_gamma   90.00
#
_symmetry.space_group_name_H-M   'P 1'
#
loop_
_entity.id
_entity.type
_entity.pdbx_description
1 polymer ?
#
loop_
_entity_poly.entity_id
_entity_poly.type
_entity_poly.pdbx_seq_one_letter_code
_entity_poly.pdbx_strand_id
1 'polypeptide(L)'
;MPADDGFDTGTDQRVEDAIDFGAGDADSSDRRLADRVRRVDWVETAGELGAMLHETEWIRTQKPLFNRRTKSNAQSHTLRVRTARTPAGQAHLVEAVAVDGVDLAELMQCFGVFHSGKDARKALGDIARAHELCLKVLGLEDSAGSCFAYQVGKCRGACLGKEPLILHSLRLQLALASLKLKSWPFPGRVALRERDARGGIRECMQGTDLHVVDHWAYLGTARTEEQLAELGARESSAGFDVDVYRILVRYFARNPKLDWLDLRPDTVASPAEYNAARPASAHHSIRSND
;
A
#
# COMPACT_ATOMS: atom_id res chain seq x y z
N MET A 1 19.47 17.83 -59.58
CA MET A 1 20.09 17.41 -58.31
C MET A 1 19.14 17.74 -57.18
N PRO A 2 18.41 16.76 -56.62
CA PRO A 2 17.61 17.01 -55.41
C PRO A 2 18.48 16.77 -54.19
N ALA A 3 18.31 17.59 -53.20
CA ALA A 3 18.95 17.53 -51.88
C ALA A 3 18.48 16.30 -51.09
N ASP A 4 19.46 15.61 -50.50
CA ASP A 4 19.30 14.45 -49.65
C ASP A 4 18.95 14.95 -48.26
N ASP A 5 17.66 14.88 -47.88
CA ASP A 5 17.21 15.15 -46.53
C ASP A 5 17.51 13.93 -45.66
N GLY A 6 18.70 13.95 -45.06
CA GLY A 6 19.11 12.97 -44.05
C GLY A 6 18.18 12.94 -42.87
N PHE A 7 17.25 12.01 -42.86
CA PHE A 7 16.45 11.66 -41.70
C PHE A 7 17.37 10.93 -40.70
N ASP A 8 17.86 11.68 -39.72
CA ASP A 8 18.63 11.14 -38.61
C ASP A 8 17.73 10.23 -37.75
N THR A 9 17.82 8.94 -37.98
CA THR A 9 17.24 7.92 -37.12
C THR A 9 18.11 7.80 -35.87
N GLY A 10 18.11 8.81 -35.02
CA GLY A 10 18.66 8.72 -33.71
C GLY A 10 17.86 7.66 -32.90
N THR A 11 18.35 6.44 -32.94
CA THR A 11 17.88 5.38 -32.04
C THR A 11 18.13 5.88 -30.64
N ASP A 12 17.05 6.18 -29.92
CA ASP A 12 17.15 6.71 -28.56
C ASP A 12 17.74 5.62 -27.66
N GLN A 13 19.01 5.78 -27.33
CA GLN A 13 19.81 4.87 -26.49
C GLN A 13 19.13 4.54 -25.16
N ARG A 14 18.18 5.39 -24.72
CA ARG A 14 17.33 5.18 -23.53
C ARG A 14 16.34 4.02 -23.65
N VAL A 15 15.97 3.64 -24.88
CA VAL A 15 15.09 2.49 -25.12
C VAL A 15 15.89 1.18 -25.02
N GLU A 16 17.15 1.20 -25.44
CA GLU A 16 18.04 0.03 -25.32
C GLU A 16 18.41 -0.25 -23.86
N ASP A 17 18.68 0.78 -23.06
CA ASP A 17 18.96 0.65 -21.62
C ASP A 17 17.74 0.16 -20.81
N ALA A 18 16.51 0.42 -21.28
CA ALA A 18 15.28 -0.07 -20.64
C ALA A 18 15.00 -1.56 -20.95
N ILE A 19 15.65 -2.12 -21.98
CA ILE A 19 15.47 -3.51 -22.42
C ILE A 19 16.67 -4.39 -22.03
N ASP A 20 17.73 -3.82 -21.48
CA ASP A 20 18.86 -4.59 -20.95
C ASP A 20 18.44 -5.31 -19.65
N PHE A 21 17.78 -6.43 -19.82
CA PHE A 21 17.65 -7.45 -18.78
C PHE A 21 19.05 -8.04 -18.59
N GLY A 22 19.79 -7.49 -17.62
CA GLY A 22 21.15 -7.91 -17.30
C GLY A 22 21.33 -9.42 -17.42
N ALA A 23 22.48 -9.86 -17.94
CA ALA A 23 22.84 -11.23 -18.29
C ALA A 23 22.94 -12.20 -17.08
N GLY A 24 21.99 -12.13 -16.15
CA GLY A 24 21.72 -13.12 -15.11
C GLY A 24 20.50 -13.94 -15.53
N ASP A 25 20.51 -15.25 -15.30
CA ASP A 25 19.47 -16.24 -15.63
C ASP A 25 18.05 -15.66 -15.70
N ALA A 26 17.69 -15.06 -16.84
CA ALA A 26 16.35 -14.58 -17.11
C ALA A 26 15.41 -15.77 -17.02
N ASP A 27 14.50 -15.75 -16.05
CA ASP A 27 13.47 -16.77 -15.90
C ASP A 27 12.78 -17.00 -17.26
N SER A 28 12.40 -18.22 -17.53
CA SER A 28 11.74 -18.63 -18.79
C SER A 28 10.50 -17.76 -19.12
N SER A 29 9.95 -17.06 -18.15
CA SER A 29 8.85 -16.10 -18.31
C SER A 29 9.30 -14.80 -18.98
N ASP A 30 10.51 -14.31 -18.68
CA ASP A 30 11.02 -13.04 -19.20
C ASP A 30 11.39 -13.19 -20.70
N ARG A 31 11.96 -14.32 -21.07
CA ARG A 31 12.20 -14.65 -22.50
C ARG A 31 10.90 -14.72 -23.30
N ARG A 32 9.84 -15.36 -22.74
CA ARG A 32 8.53 -15.42 -23.39
C ARG A 32 7.87 -14.04 -23.51
N LEU A 33 8.14 -13.14 -22.59
CA LEU A 33 7.69 -11.75 -22.67
C LEU A 33 8.41 -11.03 -23.82
N ALA A 34 9.74 -11.08 -23.83
CA ALA A 34 10.56 -10.41 -24.85
C ALA A 34 10.17 -10.84 -26.27
N ASP A 35 9.96 -12.14 -26.52
CA ASP A 35 9.55 -12.69 -27.82
C ASP A 35 8.16 -12.18 -28.30
N ARG A 36 7.34 -11.68 -27.39
CA ARG A 36 5.95 -11.23 -27.67
C ARG A 36 5.79 -9.73 -27.75
N VAL A 37 6.76 -8.96 -27.27
CA VAL A 37 6.71 -7.50 -27.33
C VAL A 37 6.64 -7.04 -28.79
N ARG A 38 5.66 -6.20 -29.11
CA ARG A 38 5.48 -5.57 -30.43
C ARG A 38 5.48 -4.06 -30.35
N ARG A 39 5.20 -3.54 -29.16
CA ARG A 39 5.12 -2.11 -28.89
C ARG A 39 5.42 -1.86 -27.42
N VAL A 40 6.09 -0.76 -27.12
CA VAL A 40 6.35 -0.25 -25.78
C VAL A 40 5.69 1.11 -25.66
N ASP A 41 4.82 1.27 -24.68
CA ASP A 41 4.22 2.56 -24.33
C ASP A 41 4.73 2.96 -22.95
N TRP A 42 5.03 4.23 -22.75
CA TRP A 42 5.49 4.75 -21.46
C TRP A 42 4.80 6.06 -21.11
N VAL A 43 4.73 6.35 -19.82
CA VAL A 43 4.34 7.65 -19.28
C VAL A 43 5.46 8.17 -18.42
N GLU A 44 5.87 9.39 -18.71
CA GLU A 44 6.86 10.08 -17.91
C GLU A 44 6.21 10.63 -16.63
N THR A 45 6.85 10.43 -15.48
CA THR A 45 6.40 10.92 -14.16
C THR A 45 7.43 11.88 -13.56
N ALA A 46 7.02 12.76 -12.66
CA ALA A 46 7.94 13.66 -11.98
C ALA A 46 8.96 12.92 -11.11
N GLY A 47 8.60 11.73 -10.61
CA GLY A 47 9.50 10.92 -9.82
C GLY A 47 9.00 9.50 -9.55
N GLU A 48 9.59 8.86 -8.53
CA GLU A 48 9.35 7.46 -8.17
C GLU A 48 7.91 7.21 -7.71
N LEU A 49 7.32 8.14 -6.94
CA LEU A 49 5.97 7.99 -6.43
C LEU A 49 4.95 7.90 -7.57
N GLY A 50 5.03 8.84 -8.52
CA GLY A 50 4.18 8.85 -9.70
C GLY A 50 4.31 7.57 -10.51
N ALA A 51 5.54 7.09 -10.74
CA ALA A 51 5.78 5.84 -11.46
C ALA A 51 5.10 4.64 -10.78
N MET A 52 5.28 4.48 -9.47
CA MET A 52 4.67 3.37 -8.71
C MET A 52 3.14 3.45 -8.68
N LEU A 53 2.56 4.63 -8.53
CA LEU A 53 1.11 4.81 -8.52
C LEU A 53 0.50 4.51 -9.90
N HIS A 54 1.10 5.00 -10.98
CA HIS A 54 0.68 4.71 -12.36
C HIS A 54 0.81 3.22 -12.69
N GLU A 55 1.93 2.59 -12.33
CA GLU A 55 2.10 1.15 -12.52
C GLU A 55 0.97 0.37 -11.86
N THR A 56 0.68 0.67 -10.59
CA THR A 56 -0.37 0.00 -9.83
C THR A 56 -1.74 0.17 -10.49
N GLU A 57 -2.07 1.38 -10.93
CA GLU A 57 -3.33 1.66 -11.62
C GLU A 57 -3.42 0.94 -12.96
N TRP A 58 -2.34 0.94 -13.75
CA TRP A 58 -2.32 0.25 -15.05
C TRP A 58 -2.45 -1.26 -14.90
N ILE A 59 -1.76 -1.86 -13.93
CA ILE A 59 -1.89 -3.30 -13.66
C ILE A 59 -3.33 -3.64 -13.28
N ARG A 60 -3.98 -2.81 -12.46
CA ARG A 60 -5.36 -3.01 -12.02
C ARG A 60 -6.35 -2.89 -13.18
N THR A 61 -6.17 -1.89 -14.04
CA THR A 61 -7.10 -1.59 -15.15
C THR A 61 -6.87 -2.49 -16.36
N GLN A 62 -5.62 -2.69 -16.77
CA GLN A 62 -5.26 -3.43 -17.99
C GLN A 62 -5.09 -4.93 -17.76
N LYS A 63 -4.86 -5.37 -16.51
CA LYS A 63 -4.68 -6.78 -16.12
C LYS A 63 -3.68 -7.52 -17.03
N PRO A 64 -2.44 -7.04 -17.20
CA PRO A 64 -1.47 -7.55 -18.15
C PRO A 64 -1.13 -9.02 -17.88
N LEU A 65 -0.90 -9.84 -18.93
CA LEU A 65 -0.73 -11.31 -18.83
C LEU A 65 0.50 -11.74 -18.01
N PHE A 66 1.58 -11.01 -18.08
CA PHE A 66 2.86 -11.39 -17.47
C PHE A 66 3.09 -10.80 -16.08
N ASN A 67 2.30 -9.85 -15.65
CA ASN A 67 2.43 -9.28 -14.30
C ASN A 67 1.71 -10.13 -13.25
N ARG A 68 2.30 -11.30 -12.93
CA ARG A 68 1.66 -12.33 -12.08
C ARG A 68 1.56 -11.94 -10.60
N ARG A 69 2.49 -11.13 -10.09
CA ARG A 69 2.53 -10.77 -8.65
C ARG A 69 1.34 -9.90 -8.26
N THR A 70 0.90 -9.03 -9.16
CA THR A 70 -0.21 -8.11 -8.95
C THR A 70 -1.54 -8.67 -9.50
N LYS A 71 -1.48 -9.75 -10.31
CA LYS A 71 -2.64 -10.47 -10.83
C LYS A 71 -3.24 -11.48 -9.89
N SER A 72 -2.65 -11.67 -8.75
CA SER A 72 -3.26 -12.53 -7.77
C SER A 72 -4.69 -11.98 -7.53
N ASN A 73 -5.69 -12.67 -8.08
CA ASN A 73 -7.08 -12.60 -7.64
C ASN A 73 -7.19 -13.08 -6.18
N ALA A 74 -6.07 -13.33 -5.52
CA ALA A 74 -6.01 -13.58 -4.12
C ALA A 74 -6.35 -12.25 -3.43
N GLN A 75 -7.58 -12.16 -2.98
CA GLN A 75 -8.04 -11.08 -2.11
C GLN A 75 -7.01 -10.89 -1.01
N SER A 76 -6.47 -9.68 -0.89
CA SER A 76 -5.63 -9.35 0.25
C SER A 76 -6.37 -9.61 1.56
N HIS A 77 -5.66 -10.13 2.55
CA HIS A 77 -6.23 -10.47 3.85
C HIS A 77 -5.59 -9.65 4.95
N THR A 78 -6.34 -9.48 6.02
CA THR A 78 -5.87 -8.88 7.27
C THR A 78 -6.24 -9.76 8.44
N LEU A 79 -5.60 -9.56 9.59
CA LEU A 79 -5.95 -10.25 10.83
C LEU A 79 -6.91 -9.37 11.64
N ARG A 80 -8.09 -9.90 11.92
CA ARG A 80 -9.10 -9.27 12.77
C ARG A 80 -9.18 -9.98 14.10
N VAL A 81 -9.10 -9.22 15.20
CA VAL A 81 -9.32 -9.75 16.55
C VAL A 81 -10.78 -9.67 16.89
N ARG A 82 -11.37 -10.81 17.30
CA ARG A 82 -12.75 -10.92 17.73
C ARG A 82 -12.81 -11.48 19.14
N THR A 83 -13.62 -10.87 19.98
CA THR A 83 -13.90 -11.41 21.33
C THR A 83 -14.94 -12.53 21.21
N ALA A 84 -14.63 -13.68 21.76
CA ALA A 84 -15.54 -14.83 21.85
C ALA A 84 -15.70 -15.27 23.30
N ARG A 85 -16.90 -15.73 23.64
CA ARG A 85 -17.15 -16.39 24.93
C ARG A 85 -16.76 -17.87 24.81
N THR A 86 -15.91 -18.32 25.71
CA THR A 86 -15.53 -19.72 25.89
C THR A 86 -15.97 -20.20 27.27
N PRO A 87 -16.01 -21.52 27.53
CA PRO A 87 -16.29 -22.05 28.87
C PRO A 87 -15.33 -21.52 29.96
N ALA A 88 -14.11 -21.15 29.56
CA ALA A 88 -13.07 -20.61 30.43
C ALA A 88 -13.13 -19.07 30.60
N GLY A 89 -14.09 -18.40 29.95
CA GLY A 89 -14.24 -16.93 29.98
C GLY A 89 -14.19 -16.30 28.59
N GLN A 90 -13.92 -14.99 28.53
CA GLN A 90 -13.73 -14.27 27.27
C GLN A 90 -12.33 -14.51 26.71
N ALA A 91 -12.25 -14.94 25.46
CA ALA A 91 -11.01 -15.12 24.72
C ALA A 91 -10.97 -14.21 23.46
N HIS A 92 -9.78 -13.83 23.04
CA HIS A 92 -9.58 -13.15 21.76
C HIS A 92 -9.19 -14.20 20.71
N LEU A 93 -10.08 -14.41 19.76
CA LEU A 93 -9.83 -15.19 18.55
C LEU A 93 -9.25 -14.25 17.47
N VAL A 94 -8.44 -14.80 16.60
CA VAL A 94 -7.90 -14.06 15.46
C VAL A 94 -8.32 -14.73 14.16
N GLU A 95 -8.97 -13.97 13.30
CA GLU A 95 -9.49 -14.42 12.02
C GLU A 95 -8.71 -13.75 10.89
N ALA A 96 -8.36 -14.49 9.84
CA ALA A 96 -7.91 -13.94 8.58
C ALA A 96 -9.15 -13.61 7.74
N VAL A 97 -9.37 -12.31 7.50
CA VAL A 97 -10.51 -11.81 6.72
C VAL A 97 -10.02 -11.13 5.45
N ALA A 98 -10.82 -11.21 4.38
CA ALA A 98 -10.53 -10.49 3.13
C ALA A 98 -10.69 -8.98 3.35
N VAL A 99 -9.76 -8.19 2.81
CA VAL A 99 -9.77 -6.72 2.95
C VAL A 99 -10.96 -6.10 2.24
N ASP A 100 -11.33 -6.63 1.06
CA ASP A 100 -12.38 -6.07 0.19
C ASP A 100 -13.79 -6.04 0.83
N GLY A 101 -14.02 -6.76 1.93
CA GLY A 101 -15.30 -6.79 2.63
C GLY A 101 -15.31 -6.02 3.95
N VAL A 102 -14.26 -5.28 4.25
CA VAL A 102 -14.07 -4.58 5.53
C VAL A 102 -14.12 -3.08 5.28
N ASP A 103 -14.95 -2.36 6.06
CA ASP A 103 -14.94 -0.90 5.97
C ASP A 103 -13.64 -0.29 6.53
N LEU A 104 -13.35 0.96 6.17
CA LEU A 104 -12.08 1.60 6.54
C LEU A 104 -11.92 1.72 8.07
N ALA A 105 -12.99 2.00 8.80
CA ALA A 105 -12.92 2.17 10.26
C ALA A 105 -12.63 0.84 10.95
N GLU A 106 -13.24 -0.24 10.49
CA GLU A 106 -12.97 -1.60 10.95
C GLU A 106 -11.55 -2.04 10.54
N LEU A 107 -11.14 -1.74 9.30
CA LEU A 107 -9.81 -2.09 8.79
C LEU A 107 -8.69 -1.44 9.62
N MET A 108 -8.88 -0.21 10.10
CA MET A 108 -7.93 0.46 10.98
C MET A 108 -7.79 -0.21 12.36
N GLN A 109 -8.68 -1.12 12.71
CA GLN A 109 -8.59 -1.95 13.91
C GLN A 109 -7.97 -3.33 13.64
N CYS A 110 -7.70 -3.64 12.39
CA CYS A 110 -7.07 -4.88 11.95
C CYS A 110 -5.53 -4.80 12.00
N PHE A 111 -4.88 -5.94 11.75
CA PHE A 111 -3.45 -6.11 11.90
C PHE A 111 -2.82 -6.74 10.66
N GLY A 112 -1.89 -6.04 10.06
CA GLY A 112 -1.15 -6.46 8.89
C GLY A 112 -2.00 -6.58 7.62
N VAL A 113 -1.31 -6.57 6.48
CA VAL A 113 -1.91 -6.83 5.17
C VAL A 113 -1.10 -7.92 4.48
N PHE A 114 -1.76 -9.01 4.13
CA PHE A 114 -1.17 -10.23 3.61
C PHE A 114 -1.70 -10.52 2.22
N HIS A 115 -0.92 -11.23 1.40
CA HIS A 115 -1.34 -11.59 0.04
C HIS A 115 -2.43 -12.66 0.01
N SER A 116 -2.56 -13.45 1.07
CA SER A 116 -3.58 -14.50 1.16
C SER A 116 -3.95 -14.79 2.61
N GLY A 117 -5.11 -15.44 2.83
CA GLY A 117 -5.50 -15.93 4.15
C GLY A 117 -4.54 -16.98 4.71
N LYS A 118 -3.84 -17.72 3.83
CA LYS A 118 -2.79 -18.68 4.24
C LYS A 118 -1.58 -17.93 4.80
N ASP A 119 -1.14 -16.84 4.16
CA ASP A 119 -0.01 -16.04 4.63
C ASP A 119 -0.35 -15.33 5.94
N ALA A 120 -1.57 -14.82 6.08
CA ALA A 120 -2.06 -14.22 7.31
C ALA A 120 -2.02 -15.22 8.49
N ARG A 121 -2.53 -16.45 8.28
CA ARG A 121 -2.49 -17.51 9.28
C ARG A 121 -1.06 -17.97 9.61
N LYS A 122 -0.19 -18.04 8.60
CA LYS A 122 1.23 -18.35 8.80
C LYS A 122 1.89 -17.30 9.69
N ALA A 123 1.71 -16.01 9.36
CA ALA A 123 2.25 -14.91 10.15
C ALA A 123 1.72 -14.92 11.60
N LEU A 124 0.43 -15.19 11.80
CA LEU A 124 -0.14 -15.36 13.14
C LEU A 124 0.50 -16.52 13.89
N GLY A 125 0.76 -17.64 13.21
CA GLY A 125 1.45 -18.81 13.79
C GLY A 125 2.90 -18.50 14.18
N ASP A 126 3.61 -17.71 13.39
CA ASP A 126 4.98 -17.25 13.68
C ASP A 126 4.99 -16.33 14.91
N ILE A 127 4.06 -15.38 14.98
CA ILE A 127 3.86 -14.50 16.14
C ILE A 127 3.50 -15.33 17.39
N ALA A 128 2.59 -16.27 17.25
CA ALA A 128 2.19 -17.11 18.38
C ALA A 128 3.37 -17.89 18.95
N ARG A 129 4.26 -18.40 18.10
CA ARG A 129 5.48 -19.10 18.53
C ARG A 129 6.48 -18.15 19.20
N ALA A 130 6.70 -16.97 18.64
CA ALA A 130 7.63 -15.98 19.19
C ALA A 130 7.20 -15.44 20.56
N HIS A 131 5.90 -15.36 20.80
CA HIS A 131 5.32 -14.81 22.03
C HIS A 131 4.68 -15.84 22.95
N GLU A 132 4.94 -17.14 22.75
CA GLU A 132 4.40 -18.26 23.56
C GLU A 132 2.87 -18.22 23.71
N LEU A 133 2.15 -17.76 22.67
CA LEU A 133 0.70 -17.70 22.65
C LEU A 133 0.09 -19.09 22.40
N CYS A 134 -1.11 -19.30 22.88
CA CYS A 134 -1.81 -20.56 22.73
C CYS A 134 -2.48 -20.67 21.35
N LEU A 135 -1.99 -21.57 20.49
CA LEU A 135 -2.53 -21.79 19.13
C LEU A 135 -4.01 -22.19 19.16
N LYS A 136 -4.43 -22.96 20.16
CA LYS A 136 -5.83 -23.37 20.32
C LYS A 136 -6.75 -22.20 20.65
N VAL A 137 -6.33 -21.31 21.56
CA VAL A 137 -7.10 -20.10 21.90
C VAL A 137 -7.18 -19.14 20.72
N LEU A 138 -6.14 -19.10 19.88
CA LEU A 138 -6.12 -18.27 18.65
C LEU A 138 -6.95 -18.86 17.51
N GLY A 139 -7.44 -20.09 17.61
CA GLY A 139 -8.16 -20.77 16.54
C GLY A 139 -7.26 -21.33 15.42
N LEU A 140 -5.97 -21.49 15.69
CA LEU A 140 -5.00 -22.07 14.75
C LEU A 140 -4.82 -23.58 14.89
N GLU A 141 -5.28 -24.15 16.00
CA GLU A 141 -5.21 -25.57 16.30
C GLU A 141 -6.54 -26.05 16.88
N ASP A 142 -7.04 -27.17 16.34
CA ASP A 142 -8.21 -27.87 16.87
C ASP A 142 -7.76 -29.25 17.36
N SER A 143 -7.47 -29.36 18.65
CA SER A 143 -7.00 -30.57 19.29
C SER A 143 -7.86 -30.92 20.49
N ALA A 144 -8.07 -32.22 20.75
CA ALA A 144 -8.66 -32.70 22.00
C ALA A 144 -7.63 -32.51 23.14
N GLY A 145 -7.99 -31.81 24.21
CA GLY A 145 -7.11 -31.55 25.34
C GLY A 145 -6.21 -30.34 25.19
N SER A 146 -4.94 -30.42 25.58
CA SER A 146 -3.98 -29.30 25.48
C SER A 146 -3.47 -29.09 24.06
N CYS A 147 -3.11 -27.85 23.72
CA CYS A 147 -2.44 -27.58 22.47
C CYS A 147 -1.04 -28.19 22.40
N PHE A 148 -0.56 -28.47 21.20
CA PHE A 148 0.77 -29.06 20.99
C PHE A 148 1.89 -28.19 21.59
N ALA A 149 1.79 -26.84 21.40
CA ALA A 149 2.77 -25.91 21.95
C ALA A 149 2.90 -26.00 23.47
N TYR A 150 1.81 -26.34 24.21
CA TYR A 150 1.88 -26.57 25.65
C TYR A 150 2.60 -27.86 26.00
N GLN A 151 2.36 -28.93 25.24
CA GLN A 151 3.00 -30.23 25.47
C GLN A 151 4.53 -30.16 25.34
N VAL A 152 5.03 -29.29 24.46
CA VAL A 152 6.48 -29.06 24.24
C VAL A 152 7.04 -27.87 25.03
N GLY A 153 6.30 -27.33 25.99
CA GLY A 153 6.76 -26.26 26.87
C GLY A 153 6.85 -24.85 26.21
N LYS A 154 6.20 -24.67 25.06
CA LYS A 154 6.21 -23.42 24.29
C LYS A 154 4.90 -22.61 24.35
N CYS A 155 4.06 -22.89 25.33
CA CYS A 155 2.81 -22.19 25.60
C CYS A 155 2.52 -22.21 27.11
N ARG A 156 1.95 -21.15 27.64
CA ARG A 156 1.64 -20.99 29.07
C ARG A 156 0.36 -21.69 29.52
N GLY A 157 -0.30 -22.41 28.63
CA GLY A 157 -1.45 -23.25 28.94
C GLY A 157 -2.77 -22.50 29.10
N ALA A 158 -3.00 -21.44 28.35
CA ALA A 158 -4.26 -20.70 28.37
C ALA A 158 -5.47 -21.59 28.02
N CYS A 159 -5.32 -22.59 27.12
CA CYS A 159 -6.36 -23.56 26.79
C CYS A 159 -6.71 -24.52 27.94
N LEU A 160 -5.87 -24.62 28.97
CA LEU A 160 -6.06 -25.44 30.17
C LEU A 160 -6.41 -24.62 31.41
N GLY A 161 -6.58 -23.28 31.26
CA GLY A 161 -6.83 -22.38 32.37
C GLY A 161 -5.61 -22.11 33.27
N LYS A 162 -4.40 -22.57 32.89
CA LYS A 162 -3.18 -22.30 33.65
C LYS A 162 -2.70 -20.88 33.51
N GLU A 163 -2.91 -20.27 32.37
CA GLU A 163 -2.78 -18.84 32.13
C GLU A 163 -4.18 -18.22 32.04
N PRO A 164 -4.48 -17.15 32.80
CA PRO A 164 -5.72 -16.42 32.66
C PRO A 164 -5.87 -15.87 31.23
N LEU A 165 -7.07 -16.01 30.62
CA LEU A 165 -7.34 -15.56 29.26
C LEU A 165 -7.11 -14.06 29.07
N ILE A 166 -7.29 -13.25 30.11
CA ILE A 166 -7.01 -11.82 30.05
C ILE A 166 -5.51 -11.54 29.83
N LEU A 167 -4.63 -12.27 30.50
CA LEU A 167 -3.17 -12.12 30.31
C LEU A 167 -2.74 -12.60 28.95
N HIS A 168 -3.30 -13.73 28.45
CA HIS A 168 -3.08 -14.20 27.10
C HIS A 168 -3.52 -13.13 26.07
N SER A 169 -4.69 -12.51 26.27
CA SER A 169 -5.23 -11.45 25.38
C SER A 169 -4.33 -10.19 25.37
N LEU A 170 -3.82 -9.77 26.52
CA LEU A 170 -2.88 -8.64 26.60
C LEU A 170 -1.57 -8.93 25.85
N ARG A 171 -1.03 -10.14 26.01
CA ARG A 171 0.18 -10.56 25.27
C ARG A 171 -0.07 -10.62 23.77
N LEU A 172 -1.25 -11.11 23.36
CA LEU A 172 -1.66 -11.10 21.95
C LEU A 172 -1.70 -9.67 21.39
N GLN A 173 -2.32 -8.72 22.09
CA GLN A 173 -2.38 -7.33 21.65
C GLN A 173 -0.99 -6.71 21.51
N LEU A 174 -0.09 -6.96 22.47
CA LEU A 174 1.30 -6.50 22.39
C LEU A 174 2.02 -7.14 21.21
N ALA A 175 1.83 -8.44 20.98
CA ALA A 175 2.45 -9.16 19.88
C ALA A 175 1.97 -8.66 18.49
N LEU A 176 0.71 -8.27 18.38
CA LEU A 176 0.14 -7.73 17.15
C LEU A 176 0.41 -6.24 16.93
N ALA A 177 0.87 -5.50 17.94
CA ALA A 177 1.02 -4.05 17.86
C ALA A 177 1.93 -3.59 16.70
N SER A 178 3.00 -4.35 16.41
CA SER A 178 3.90 -4.07 15.29
C SER A 178 3.25 -4.22 13.91
N LEU A 179 2.15 -4.95 13.82
CA LEU A 179 1.39 -5.17 12.60
C LEU A 179 0.22 -4.19 12.44
N LYS A 180 -0.01 -3.29 13.41
CA LYS A 180 -1.13 -2.36 13.31
C LYS A 180 -1.00 -1.51 12.06
N LEU A 181 -2.11 -1.38 11.33
CA LEU A 181 -2.14 -0.54 10.14
C LEU A 181 -1.91 0.91 10.52
N LYS A 182 -1.17 1.63 9.68
CA LYS A 182 -0.93 3.05 9.86
C LYS A 182 -2.21 3.83 9.58
N SER A 183 -2.58 4.71 10.49
CA SER A 183 -3.68 5.64 10.26
C SER A 183 -3.33 6.64 9.17
N TRP A 184 -4.34 7.14 8.47
CA TRP A 184 -4.16 8.23 7.50
C TRP A 184 -3.61 9.46 8.20
N PRO A 185 -2.46 10.03 7.76
CA PRO A 185 -1.80 11.09 8.51
C PRO A 185 -2.32 12.49 8.22
N PHE A 186 -3.25 12.63 7.28
CA PHE A 186 -3.77 13.92 6.84
C PHE A 186 -5.23 14.11 7.29
N PRO A 187 -5.74 15.36 7.29
CA PRO A 187 -7.10 15.62 7.73
C PRO A 187 -8.19 15.11 6.78
N GLY A 188 -7.83 14.71 5.57
CA GLY A 188 -8.74 14.21 4.53
C GLY A 188 -8.00 14.02 3.22
N ARG A 189 -8.67 14.32 2.10
CA ARG A 189 -8.10 14.28 0.77
C ARG A 189 -6.95 15.27 0.61
N VAL A 190 -5.85 14.81 0.00
CA VAL A 190 -4.68 15.65 -0.25
C VAL A 190 -4.13 15.42 -1.65
N ALA A 191 -3.41 16.41 -2.17
CA ALA A 191 -2.54 16.24 -3.32
C ALA A 191 -1.08 16.25 -2.85
N LEU A 192 -0.38 15.13 -3.04
CA LEU A 192 1.04 15.00 -2.77
C LEU A 192 1.83 15.57 -3.95
N ARG A 193 2.71 16.53 -3.68
CA ARG A 193 3.50 17.17 -4.70
C ARG A 193 4.81 16.44 -4.91
N GLU A 194 5.04 15.98 -6.13
CA GLU A 194 6.31 15.40 -6.56
C GLU A 194 6.92 16.26 -7.65
N ARG A 195 8.19 16.67 -7.50
CA ARG A 195 8.91 17.51 -8.45
C ARG A 195 9.96 16.70 -9.19
N ASP A 196 10.12 16.96 -10.47
CA ASP A 196 11.20 16.38 -11.25
C ASP A 196 12.55 16.92 -10.76
N ALA A 197 13.33 16.04 -10.13
CA ALA A 197 14.67 16.38 -9.63
C ALA A 197 15.66 16.69 -10.75
N ARG A 198 15.38 16.29 -12.00
CA ARG A 198 16.23 16.48 -13.17
C ARG A 198 16.03 17.83 -13.85
N GLY A 199 15.05 18.62 -13.39
CA GLY A 199 14.78 19.95 -13.95
C GLY A 199 14.28 19.92 -15.41
N GLY A 200 13.68 18.79 -15.84
CA GLY A 200 13.13 18.64 -17.18
C GLY A 200 12.05 19.70 -17.44
N ILE A 201 12.11 20.32 -18.62
CA ILE A 201 11.09 21.28 -19.08
C ILE A 201 9.87 20.48 -19.50
N ARG A 202 8.96 20.25 -18.57
CA ARG A 202 7.62 19.75 -18.88
C ARG A 202 6.69 20.95 -19.04
N GLU A 203 5.86 20.91 -20.05
CA GLU A 203 4.92 22.01 -20.37
C GLU A 203 3.86 22.24 -19.26
N CYS A 204 3.68 21.30 -18.34
CA CYS A 204 2.66 21.39 -17.30
C CYS A 204 3.27 21.59 -15.90
N MET A 205 2.78 22.58 -15.18
CA MET A 205 3.10 22.93 -13.78
C MET A 205 4.61 22.91 -13.43
N GLN A 206 5.46 23.33 -14.35
CA GLN A 206 6.92 23.44 -14.15
C GLN A 206 7.59 22.15 -13.68
N GLY A 207 7.23 20.99 -14.26
CA GLY A 207 7.82 19.69 -13.89
C GLY A 207 7.33 19.13 -12.57
N THR A 208 6.11 19.46 -12.18
CA THR A 208 5.50 19.00 -10.93
C THR A 208 4.29 18.13 -11.24
N ASP A 209 4.21 16.94 -10.65
CA ASP A 209 3.03 16.10 -10.61
C ASP A 209 2.33 16.25 -9.23
N LEU A 210 1.00 16.30 -9.21
CA LEU A 210 0.17 16.36 -8.02
C LEU A 210 -0.64 15.07 -7.91
N HIS A 211 -0.24 14.18 -7.02
CA HIS A 211 -0.89 12.88 -6.82
C HIS A 211 -2.02 13.02 -5.81
N VAL A 212 -3.26 12.96 -6.29
CA VAL A 212 -4.45 13.09 -5.45
C VAL A 212 -4.76 11.77 -4.77
N VAL A 213 -4.78 11.79 -3.43
CA VAL A 213 -5.00 10.62 -2.58
C VAL A 213 -6.05 10.93 -1.51
N ASP A 214 -6.91 9.97 -1.26
CA ASP A 214 -7.94 10.06 -0.21
C ASP A 214 -7.96 8.76 0.60
N HIS A 215 -7.59 8.84 1.90
CA HIS A 215 -7.62 7.71 2.83
C HIS A 215 -7.01 6.40 2.26
N TRP A 216 -5.81 6.47 1.73
CA TRP A 216 -5.08 5.35 1.12
C TRP A 216 -5.61 4.90 -0.24
N ALA A 217 -6.53 5.66 -0.86
CA ALA A 217 -6.98 5.44 -2.23
C ALA A 217 -6.36 6.48 -3.17
N TYR A 218 -5.75 6.05 -4.26
CA TYR A 218 -5.24 6.92 -5.31
C TYR A 218 -6.35 7.27 -6.28
N LEU A 219 -6.58 8.57 -6.50
CA LEU A 219 -7.64 9.09 -7.36
C LEU A 219 -7.13 9.52 -8.75
N GLY A 220 -5.84 9.80 -8.87
CA GLY A 220 -5.19 10.21 -10.10
C GLY A 220 -4.05 11.20 -9.88
N THR A 221 -3.35 11.53 -10.97
CA THR A 221 -2.30 12.56 -10.99
C THR A 221 -2.77 13.74 -11.81
N ALA A 222 -2.73 14.92 -11.20
CA ALA A 222 -3.00 16.19 -11.87
C ALA A 222 -1.69 16.86 -12.31
N ARG A 223 -1.72 17.42 -13.53
CA ARG A 223 -0.64 18.20 -14.13
C ARG A 223 -1.08 19.60 -14.50
N THR A 224 -2.39 19.87 -14.39
CA THR A 224 -3.01 21.19 -14.57
C THR A 224 -3.96 21.51 -13.43
N GLU A 225 -4.30 22.78 -13.25
CA GLU A 225 -5.24 23.22 -12.22
C GLU A 225 -6.65 22.64 -12.45
N GLU A 226 -7.05 22.50 -13.71
CA GLU A 226 -8.34 21.92 -14.08
C GLU A 226 -8.42 20.43 -13.67
N GLN A 227 -7.36 19.66 -13.95
CA GLN A 227 -7.27 18.25 -13.53
C GLN A 227 -7.27 18.12 -12.00
N LEU A 228 -6.60 19.04 -11.30
CA LEU A 228 -6.60 19.05 -9.83
C LEU A 228 -7.99 19.34 -9.28
N ALA A 229 -8.70 20.30 -9.85
CA ALA A 229 -10.06 20.64 -9.47
C ALA A 229 -11.03 19.45 -9.73
N GLU A 230 -10.91 18.80 -10.89
CA GLU A 230 -11.71 17.61 -11.23
C GLU A 230 -11.48 16.46 -10.24
N LEU A 231 -10.22 16.12 -9.98
CA LEU A 231 -9.86 15.05 -9.03
C LEU A 231 -10.23 15.43 -7.58
N GLY A 232 -10.12 16.71 -7.24
CA GLY A 232 -10.54 17.24 -5.94
C GLY A 232 -12.04 17.12 -5.69
N ALA A 233 -12.86 17.34 -6.73
CA ALA A 233 -14.31 17.27 -6.67
C ALA A 233 -14.88 15.84 -6.82
N ARG A 234 -14.05 14.85 -7.22
CA ARG A 234 -14.48 13.47 -7.46
C ARG A 234 -15.01 12.84 -6.17
N GLU A 235 -16.19 12.24 -6.23
CA GLU A 235 -16.67 11.45 -5.08
C GLU A 235 -15.69 10.32 -4.76
N SER A 236 -15.36 10.17 -3.47
CA SER A 236 -14.48 9.09 -3.01
C SER A 236 -15.26 7.79 -2.94
N SER A 237 -15.45 7.15 -4.08
CA SER A 237 -15.96 5.77 -4.14
C SER A 237 -14.83 4.73 -4.04
N ALA A 238 -13.60 5.19 -4.03
CA ALA A 238 -12.44 4.32 -3.94
C ALA A 238 -12.27 3.80 -2.52
N GLY A 239 -12.49 2.51 -2.34
CA GLY A 239 -12.18 1.81 -1.10
C GLY A 239 -10.67 1.78 -0.82
N PHE A 240 -10.29 1.21 0.31
CA PHE A 240 -8.89 1.01 0.68
C PHE A 240 -8.16 0.16 -0.36
N ASP A 241 -7.11 0.73 -0.96
CA ASP A 241 -6.25 0.02 -1.90
C ASP A 241 -4.96 -0.43 -1.19
N VAL A 242 -4.77 -1.74 -1.11
CA VAL A 242 -3.64 -2.36 -0.40
C VAL A 242 -2.29 -2.00 -1.03
N ASP A 243 -2.21 -1.94 -2.34
CA ASP A 243 -0.95 -1.66 -3.03
C ASP A 243 -0.59 -0.18 -2.93
N VAL A 244 -1.58 0.71 -3.07
CA VAL A 244 -1.43 2.14 -2.79
C VAL A 244 -1.02 2.38 -1.33
N TYR A 245 -1.67 1.71 -0.38
CA TYR A 245 -1.30 1.78 1.03
C TYR A 245 0.18 1.42 1.27
N ARG A 246 0.65 0.30 0.69
CA ARG A 246 2.04 -0.14 0.82
C ARG A 246 3.04 0.85 0.22
N ILE A 247 2.72 1.40 -0.95
CA ILE A 247 3.52 2.43 -1.61
C ILE A 247 3.62 3.66 -0.73
N LEU A 248 2.48 4.21 -0.30
CA LEU A 248 2.43 5.45 0.46
C LEU A 248 3.07 5.33 1.84
N VAL A 249 2.85 4.21 2.57
CA VAL A 249 3.50 3.99 3.88
C VAL A 249 5.02 4.00 3.74
N ARG A 250 5.58 3.35 2.71
CA ARG A 250 7.02 3.36 2.44
C ARG A 250 7.51 4.74 2.03
N TYR A 251 6.75 5.42 1.18
CA TYR A 251 7.10 6.76 0.70
C TYR A 251 7.12 7.76 1.86
N PHE A 252 6.11 7.76 2.73
CA PHE A 252 6.05 8.64 3.91
C PHE A 252 7.19 8.37 4.91
N ALA A 253 7.54 7.11 5.10
CA ALA A 253 8.67 6.75 5.97
C ALA A 253 10.02 7.26 5.46
N ARG A 254 10.21 7.32 4.13
CA ARG A 254 11.45 7.83 3.50
C ARG A 254 11.48 9.34 3.34
N ASN A 255 10.31 9.98 3.30
CA ASN A 255 10.14 11.40 3.05
C ASN A 255 9.41 12.08 4.21
N PRO A 256 10.06 12.35 5.35
CA PRO A 256 9.42 12.94 6.53
C PRO A 256 8.94 14.39 6.31
N LYS A 257 9.46 15.06 5.30
CA LYS A 257 9.05 16.42 4.88
C LYS A 257 8.31 16.32 3.56
N LEU A 258 6.99 16.05 3.63
CA LEU A 258 6.13 16.00 2.46
C LEU A 258 5.67 17.39 2.06
N ASP A 259 5.67 17.66 0.75
CA ASP A 259 4.99 18.81 0.16
C ASP A 259 3.60 18.36 -0.30
N TRP A 260 2.54 18.89 0.30
CA TRP A 260 1.17 18.48 0.03
C TRP A 260 0.19 19.64 0.10
N LEU A 261 -0.96 19.50 -0.56
CA LEU A 261 -2.07 20.46 -0.58
C LEU A 261 -3.30 19.81 0.04
N ASP A 262 -4.03 20.56 0.85
CA ASP A 262 -5.33 20.14 1.40
C ASP A 262 -6.41 20.33 0.32
N LEU A 263 -7.14 19.27 0.00
CA LEU A 263 -8.21 19.27 -1.00
C LEU A 263 -9.59 19.00 -0.38
N ARG A 264 -9.76 19.25 0.92
CA ARG A 264 -11.10 19.14 1.53
C ARG A 264 -12.03 20.24 0.96
N PRO A 265 -13.32 19.92 0.73
CA PRO A 265 -14.27 20.87 0.14
C PRO A 265 -14.34 22.23 0.87
N ASP A 266 -14.18 22.20 2.20
CA ASP A 266 -14.27 23.41 3.06
C ASP A 266 -12.99 24.27 3.03
N THR A 267 -11.89 23.76 2.45
CA THR A 267 -10.59 24.45 2.36
C THR A 267 -10.26 24.91 0.95
N VAL A 268 -11.01 24.49 -0.06
CA VAL A 268 -10.83 24.95 -1.44
C VAL A 268 -11.46 26.34 -1.55
N ALA A 269 -10.69 27.35 -1.17
CA ALA A 269 -10.93 28.73 -1.58
C ALA A 269 -11.06 28.78 -3.10
N SER A 270 -11.84 29.71 -3.62
CA SER A 270 -12.05 29.91 -5.06
C SER A 270 -10.69 29.99 -5.79
N PRO A 271 -10.60 29.65 -7.09
CA PRO A 271 -9.34 29.73 -7.85
C PRO A 271 -8.59 31.07 -7.72
N ALA A 272 -9.30 32.15 -7.40
CA ALA A 272 -8.72 33.49 -7.16
C ALA A 272 -8.01 33.58 -5.78
N GLU A 273 -8.50 32.89 -4.75
CA GLU A 273 -7.92 32.87 -3.41
C GLU A 273 -6.74 31.87 -3.30
N TYR A 274 -6.75 30.83 -4.14
CA TYR A 274 -5.64 29.88 -4.27
C TYR A 274 -4.34 30.57 -4.71
N ASN A 275 -4.41 31.53 -5.64
CA ASN A 275 -3.25 32.31 -6.08
C ASN A 275 -2.81 33.40 -5.08
N ALA A 276 -3.69 33.86 -4.21
CA ALA A 276 -3.40 34.86 -3.18
C ALA A 276 -2.81 34.24 -1.90
N ALA A 277 -3.14 32.98 -1.60
CA ALA A 277 -2.70 32.23 -0.40
C ALA A 277 -1.44 31.41 -0.65
N ARG A 278 -0.46 31.89 -1.45
CA ARG A 278 0.88 31.28 -1.50
C ARG A 278 1.66 31.60 -0.22
N PRO A 279 1.57 30.79 0.87
CA PRO A 279 2.53 30.91 1.95
C PRO A 279 3.84 30.32 1.44
N ALA A 280 4.92 31.04 1.65
CA ALA A 280 6.25 30.49 1.59
C ALA A 280 6.25 29.19 2.41
N SER A 281 6.40 28.04 1.71
CA SER A 281 6.71 26.70 2.25
C SER A 281 6.23 26.43 3.69
N ALA A 282 4.98 26.02 3.86
CA ALA A 282 4.54 25.40 5.10
C ALA A 282 5.11 23.97 5.17
N HIS A 283 6.29 23.84 5.75
CA HIS A 283 6.88 22.56 6.10
C HIS A 283 6.14 21.98 7.31
N HIS A 284 5.14 21.12 7.08
CA HIS A 284 4.55 20.33 8.14
C HIS A 284 5.35 19.05 8.33
N SER A 285 5.99 18.97 9.49
CA SER A 285 6.68 17.76 9.94
C SER A 285 5.65 16.76 10.47
N ILE A 286 5.59 15.57 9.88
CA ILE A 286 4.79 14.46 10.43
C ILE A 286 5.46 14.05 11.74
N ARG A 287 4.78 14.27 12.87
CA ARG A 287 5.21 13.70 14.15
C ARG A 287 4.94 12.20 14.12
N SER A 288 6.00 11.41 14.21
CA SER A 288 5.91 10.00 14.54
C SER A 288 5.40 9.91 15.97
N ASN A 289 4.16 9.46 16.17
CA ASN A 289 3.76 8.94 17.46
C ASN A 289 4.37 7.55 17.58
N ASP A 290 5.43 7.46 18.40
CA ASP A 290 5.97 6.19 18.90
C ASP A 290 4.94 5.43 19.75
#